data_c64a8ec8adfae076730ecfb000cf4c47
#
_entry.id   c64a8ec8adfae076730ecfb000cf4c47
#
_cell.length_a   1.000
_cell.length_b   1.000
_cell.length_c   1.000
_cell.angle_alpha   90.00
_cell.angle_beta   90.00
_cell.angle_gamma   90.00
#
_symmetry.space_group_name_H-M   'P 1'
#
loop_
_entity.id
_entity.type
_entity.pdbx_description
1 polymer ?
#
loop_
_entity_poly.entity_id
_entity_poly.type
_entity_poly.pdbx_seq_one_letter_code
_entity_poly.pdbx_strand_id
1 'polypeptide(L)'
;SVSLKEVPFSTVSIANAPAEDQKDRGGRPIREQVISDLVFADGAVMVSGLSNQEFSSTFRRIPFPFTSKQDQSSLEIYHAAHGRYETNAPIRTFTTAQLNGKKYLVASYTCTPLVLFPMDELQGGKHVKGRTVGEFGAGNSPIDMVTIKKGDEQFLVPGFGRLVIPA
;
A
#
# COMPACT_ATOMS: atom_id res chain seq x y z
N SER A 1 -16.95 -13.73 -21.32
CA SER A 1 -15.55 -14.01 -20.97
C SER A 1 -14.64 -13.41 -22.03
N VAL A 2 -13.53 -12.82 -21.61
CA VAL A 2 -12.48 -12.31 -22.49
C VAL A 2 -11.33 -13.32 -22.46
N SER A 3 -10.86 -13.75 -23.65
CA SER A 3 -9.70 -14.65 -23.74
C SER A 3 -8.43 -13.85 -23.43
N LEU A 4 -7.60 -14.38 -22.53
CA LEU A 4 -6.26 -13.86 -22.25
C LEU A 4 -5.16 -14.59 -23.03
N LYS A 5 -5.53 -15.45 -24.00
CA LYS A 5 -4.56 -16.08 -24.89
C LYS A 5 -3.98 -15.03 -25.83
N GLU A 6 -2.66 -15.07 -26.00
CA GLU A 6 -1.90 -14.18 -26.90
C GLU A 6 -2.00 -12.68 -26.59
N VAL A 7 -2.36 -12.32 -25.35
CA VAL A 7 -2.31 -10.93 -24.91
C VAL A 7 -0.85 -10.51 -24.75
N PRO A 8 -0.41 -9.41 -25.39
CA PRO A 8 0.93 -8.87 -25.16
C PRO A 8 1.14 -8.55 -23.69
N PHE A 9 2.27 -8.95 -23.13
CA PHE A 9 2.62 -8.67 -21.75
C PHE A 9 4.08 -8.23 -21.63
N SER A 10 4.39 -7.56 -20.54
CA SER A 10 5.76 -7.25 -20.13
C SER A 10 5.92 -7.55 -18.65
N THR A 11 7.16 -7.81 -18.23
CA THR A 11 7.49 -8.13 -16.85
C THR A 11 8.65 -7.27 -16.36
N VAL A 12 8.63 -7.01 -15.06
CA VAL A 12 9.75 -6.38 -14.35
C VAL A 12 9.91 -7.05 -12.99
N SER A 13 11.13 -7.33 -12.59
CA SER A 13 11.41 -7.87 -11.25
C SER A 13 11.26 -6.77 -10.20
N ILE A 14 10.63 -7.08 -9.07
CA ILE A 14 10.53 -6.15 -7.94
C ILE A 14 11.90 -6.02 -7.26
N ALA A 15 12.38 -4.78 -7.18
CA ALA A 15 13.64 -4.47 -6.50
C ALA A 15 13.54 -4.71 -4.99
N ASN A 16 14.65 -5.11 -4.37
CA ASN A 16 14.74 -5.35 -2.92
C ASN A 16 13.69 -6.33 -2.37
N ALA A 17 13.28 -7.31 -3.17
CA ALA A 17 12.39 -8.34 -2.71
C ALA A 17 13.08 -9.22 -1.65
N PRO A 18 12.39 -9.60 -0.55
CA PRO A 18 12.90 -10.60 0.40
C PRO A 18 13.23 -11.92 -0.26
N ALA A 19 14.22 -12.64 0.27
CA ALA A 19 14.53 -14.00 -0.16
C ALA A 19 13.35 -14.95 0.09
N GLU A 20 13.29 -16.07 -0.63
CA GLU A 20 12.17 -17.01 -0.54
C GLU A 20 12.06 -17.68 0.83
N ASP A 21 13.18 -17.91 1.49
CA ASP A 21 13.29 -18.51 2.82
C ASP A 21 13.19 -17.50 3.97
N GLN A 22 13.15 -16.19 3.68
CA GLN A 22 13.07 -15.15 4.69
C GLN A 22 11.70 -15.15 5.38
N LYS A 23 11.73 -15.13 6.72
CA LYS A 23 10.53 -15.16 7.58
C LYS A 23 10.49 -13.96 8.51
N ASP A 24 9.29 -13.56 8.91
CA ASP A 24 9.07 -12.59 9.98
C ASP A 24 9.33 -13.21 11.36
N ARG A 25 9.21 -12.40 12.43
CA ARG A 25 9.37 -12.86 13.82
C ARG A 25 8.36 -13.95 14.22
N GLY A 26 7.24 -14.05 13.51
CA GLY A 26 6.21 -15.07 13.71
C GLY A 26 6.41 -16.33 12.86
N GLY A 27 7.51 -16.43 12.10
CA GLY A 27 7.84 -17.55 11.22
C GLY A 27 7.08 -17.57 9.89
N ARG A 28 6.37 -16.50 9.52
CA ARG A 28 5.61 -16.43 8.27
C ARG A 28 6.51 -15.94 7.13
N PRO A 29 6.39 -16.50 5.91
CA PRO A 29 7.15 -16.06 4.75
C PRO A 29 6.89 -14.58 4.45
N ILE A 30 7.95 -13.77 4.40
CA ILE A 30 7.84 -12.35 4.06
C ILE A 30 7.67 -12.17 2.54
N ARG A 31 8.20 -13.10 1.76
CA ARG A 31 8.15 -13.08 0.29
C ARG A 31 6.72 -12.94 -0.25
N GLU A 32 5.73 -13.54 0.40
CA GLU A 32 4.32 -13.46 0.02
C GLU A 32 3.72 -12.07 0.17
N GLN A 33 4.39 -11.18 0.90
CA GLN A 33 3.95 -9.80 1.16
C GLN A 33 4.75 -8.75 0.37
N VAL A 34 5.54 -9.15 -0.62
CA VAL A 34 6.30 -8.24 -1.51
C VAL A 34 5.39 -7.36 -2.33
N ILE A 35 4.25 -7.91 -2.74
CA ILE A 35 3.15 -7.20 -3.39
C ILE A 35 1.92 -7.49 -2.54
N SER A 36 1.46 -6.51 -1.79
CA SER A 36 0.25 -6.62 -0.97
C SER A 36 -0.96 -5.99 -1.66
N ASP A 37 -0.73 -4.96 -2.47
CA ASP A 37 -1.75 -4.32 -3.31
C ASP A 37 -1.10 -3.56 -4.47
N LEU A 38 -1.85 -3.31 -5.54
CA LEU A 38 -1.36 -2.57 -6.70
C LEU A 38 -2.47 -1.76 -7.39
N VAL A 39 -2.09 -0.59 -7.90
CA VAL A 39 -2.97 0.30 -8.67
C VAL A 39 -2.22 0.85 -9.86
N PHE A 40 -2.86 0.91 -11.05
CA PHE A 40 -2.34 1.64 -12.18
C PHE A 40 -2.88 3.07 -12.19
N ALA A 41 -2.00 4.05 -12.07
CA ALA A 41 -2.35 5.46 -12.15
C ALA A 41 -1.15 6.30 -12.64
N ASP A 42 -1.43 7.43 -13.29
CA ASP A 42 -0.43 8.40 -13.75
C ASP A 42 0.72 7.76 -14.57
N GLY A 43 0.39 6.81 -15.45
CA GLY A 43 1.37 6.13 -16.31
C GLY A 43 2.34 5.23 -15.56
N ALA A 44 2.00 4.78 -14.36
CA ALA A 44 2.81 3.88 -13.56
C ALA A 44 1.98 2.84 -12.83
N VAL A 45 2.57 1.68 -12.58
CA VAL A 45 2.06 0.70 -11.63
C VAL A 45 2.59 1.08 -10.25
N MET A 46 1.69 1.41 -9.35
CA MET A 46 1.97 1.67 -7.95
C MET A 46 1.81 0.36 -7.19
N VAL A 47 2.80 0.02 -6.37
CA VAL A 47 2.84 -1.27 -5.65
C VAL A 47 3.18 -1.02 -4.20
N SER A 48 2.35 -1.52 -3.30
CA SER A 48 2.66 -1.61 -1.87
C SER A 48 3.15 -2.99 -1.50
N GLY A 49 3.92 -3.10 -0.42
CA GLY A 49 4.38 -4.37 0.11
C GLY A 49 5.60 -4.26 1.00
N LEU A 50 6.28 -5.38 1.19
CA LEU A 50 7.49 -5.44 1.99
C LEU A 50 8.75 -5.53 1.12
N SER A 51 9.87 -5.05 1.67
CA SER A 51 11.22 -5.21 1.12
C SER A 51 12.12 -5.96 2.11
N ASN A 52 13.32 -6.30 1.66
CA ASN A 52 14.38 -6.86 2.50
C ASN A 52 15.23 -5.80 3.23
N GLN A 53 14.82 -4.53 3.16
CA GLN A 53 15.52 -3.44 3.82
C GLN A 53 15.09 -3.29 5.29
N GLU A 54 15.87 -2.53 6.08
CA GLU A 54 15.61 -2.28 7.50
C GLU A 54 14.18 -1.77 7.75
N PHE A 55 13.76 -0.76 6.99
CA PHE A 55 12.38 -0.27 6.98
C PHE A 55 11.62 -0.98 5.87
N SER A 56 11.07 -2.15 6.18
CA SER A 56 10.57 -3.08 5.16
C SER A 56 9.23 -2.68 4.56
N SER A 57 8.41 -1.87 5.24
CA SER A 57 7.16 -1.34 4.66
C SER A 57 7.48 -0.39 3.52
N THR A 58 6.98 -0.67 2.32
CA THR A 58 7.38 0.08 1.11
C THR A 58 6.20 0.43 0.22
N PHE A 59 6.41 1.51 -0.51
CA PHE A 59 5.63 1.89 -1.67
C PHE A 59 6.57 2.06 -2.87
N ARG A 60 6.17 1.50 -4.02
CA ARG A 60 6.94 1.56 -5.26
C ARG A 60 6.11 2.19 -6.35
N ARG A 61 6.76 3.02 -7.17
CA ARG A 61 6.20 3.55 -8.40
C ARG A 61 7.04 3.06 -9.56
N ILE A 62 6.44 2.24 -10.43
CA ILE A 62 7.11 1.56 -11.54
C ILE A 62 6.50 2.10 -12.84
N PRO A 63 7.23 2.90 -13.63
CA PRO A 63 6.73 3.43 -14.89
C PRO A 63 6.24 2.33 -15.84
N PHE A 64 5.17 2.57 -16.55
CA PHE A 64 4.67 1.67 -17.57
C PHE A 64 4.61 2.38 -18.94
N PRO A 65 5.12 1.78 -20.02
CA PRO A 65 5.71 0.44 -20.14
C PRO A 65 6.93 0.25 -19.22
N PHE A 66 7.11 -0.96 -18.72
CA PHE A 66 8.14 -1.25 -17.73
C PHE A 66 9.55 -0.95 -18.24
N THR A 67 10.33 -0.31 -17.37
CA THR A 67 11.77 -0.10 -17.51
C THR A 67 12.48 -0.65 -16.26
N SER A 68 13.80 -0.60 -16.21
CA SER A 68 14.53 -0.96 -14.98
C SER A 68 14.35 0.04 -13.84
N LYS A 69 13.80 1.23 -14.11
CA LYS A 69 13.62 2.27 -13.10
C LYS A 69 12.46 1.92 -12.17
N GLN A 70 12.71 1.95 -10.88
CA GLN A 70 11.70 1.80 -9.83
C GLN A 70 11.99 2.83 -8.74
N ASP A 71 11.03 3.70 -8.47
CA ASP A 71 11.10 4.60 -7.33
C ASP A 71 10.50 3.86 -6.12
N GLN A 72 11.32 3.58 -5.10
CA GLN A 72 10.91 2.90 -3.87
C GLN A 72 11.12 3.83 -2.68
N SER A 73 10.06 4.04 -1.90
CA SER A 73 10.08 4.72 -0.61
C SER A 73 9.83 3.73 0.50
N SER A 74 10.48 3.89 1.66
CA SER A 74 10.09 3.20 2.88
C SER A 74 9.07 4.02 3.65
N LEU A 75 8.19 3.33 4.38
CA LEU A 75 7.04 3.94 5.04
C LEU A 75 7.08 3.71 6.55
N GLU A 76 6.68 4.74 7.29
CA GLU A 76 6.50 4.67 8.74
C GLU A 76 5.11 5.19 9.10
N ILE A 77 4.42 4.48 9.97
CA ILE A 77 3.10 4.85 10.46
C ILE A 77 3.07 4.90 11.98
N TYR A 78 2.24 5.77 12.55
CA TYR A 78 1.86 5.66 13.95
C TYR A 78 0.63 4.78 14.08
N HIS A 79 0.76 3.68 14.83
CA HIS A 79 -0.30 2.73 15.07
C HIS A 79 -0.86 2.94 16.48
N ALA A 80 -2.00 3.61 16.59
CA ALA A 80 -2.54 4.03 17.89
C ALA A 80 -2.89 2.85 18.80
N ALA A 81 -3.43 1.76 18.25
CA ALA A 81 -3.73 0.55 19.00
C ALA A 81 -2.50 -0.09 19.66
N HIS A 82 -1.32 0.10 19.08
CA HIS A 82 -0.04 -0.37 19.64
C HIS A 82 0.75 0.72 20.35
N GLY A 83 0.33 1.99 20.26
CA GLY A 83 0.98 3.14 20.88
C GLY A 83 2.39 3.44 20.39
N ARG A 84 2.73 3.03 19.14
CA ARG A 84 4.09 3.14 18.61
C ARG A 84 4.13 3.38 17.10
N TYR A 85 5.32 3.80 16.65
CA TYR A 85 5.64 3.83 15.23
C TYR A 85 6.01 2.45 14.71
N GLU A 86 5.60 2.15 13.48
CA GLU A 86 5.87 0.89 12.80
C GLU A 86 6.39 1.15 11.38
N THR A 87 7.44 0.42 11.01
CA THR A 87 8.15 0.51 9.72
C THR A 87 8.14 -0.79 8.93
N ASN A 88 7.48 -1.82 9.46
CA ASN A 88 7.47 -3.18 8.93
C ASN A 88 6.05 -3.75 8.71
N ALA A 89 5.03 -2.91 8.89
CA ALA A 89 3.66 -3.31 8.58
C ALA A 89 3.39 -3.16 7.07
N PRO A 90 2.90 -4.20 6.38
CA PRO A 90 2.51 -4.06 4.99
C PRO A 90 1.19 -3.28 4.90
N ILE A 91 1.09 -2.40 3.91
CA ILE A 91 -0.20 -1.85 3.48
C ILE A 91 -1.07 -3.03 3.01
N ARG A 92 -2.33 -3.06 3.43
CA ARG A 92 -3.28 -4.09 3.00
C ARG A 92 -3.99 -3.70 1.72
N THR A 93 -4.37 -2.45 1.63
CA THR A 93 -4.95 -1.85 0.44
C THR A 93 -4.72 -0.35 0.42
N PHE A 94 -4.69 0.25 -0.76
CA PHE A 94 -4.53 1.68 -0.91
C PHE A 94 -5.28 2.21 -2.13
N THR A 95 -5.52 3.51 -2.13
CA THR A 95 -5.96 4.26 -3.30
C THR A 95 -5.28 5.64 -3.30
N THR A 96 -5.47 6.40 -4.36
CA THR A 96 -5.03 7.80 -4.39
C THR A 96 -6.24 8.73 -4.27
N ALA A 97 -6.08 9.81 -3.51
CA ALA A 97 -7.11 10.83 -3.36
C ALA A 97 -6.52 12.23 -3.40
N GLN A 98 -7.33 13.18 -3.83
CA GLN A 98 -6.97 14.60 -3.79
C GLN A 98 -7.70 15.27 -2.63
N LEU A 99 -6.95 15.80 -1.68
CA LEU A 99 -7.48 16.47 -0.48
C LEU A 99 -6.89 17.87 -0.41
N ASN A 100 -7.75 18.89 -0.40
CA ASN A 100 -7.32 20.29 -0.34
C ASN A 100 -6.25 20.67 -1.39
N GLY A 101 -6.41 20.22 -2.62
CA GLY A 101 -5.48 20.49 -3.72
C GLY A 101 -4.18 19.67 -3.71
N LYS A 102 -3.91 18.85 -2.69
CA LYS A 102 -2.74 17.98 -2.59
C LYS A 102 -3.13 16.52 -2.82
N LYS A 103 -2.31 15.78 -3.60
CA LYS A 103 -2.52 14.36 -3.88
C LYS A 103 -1.87 13.51 -2.79
N TYR A 104 -2.61 12.51 -2.32
CA TYR A 104 -2.17 11.56 -1.29
C TYR A 104 -2.32 10.12 -1.75
N LEU A 105 -1.40 9.29 -1.30
CA LEU A 105 -1.63 7.87 -1.11
C LEU A 105 -2.45 7.71 0.17
N VAL A 106 -3.62 7.09 0.07
CA VAL A 106 -4.47 6.74 1.21
C VAL A 106 -4.33 5.25 1.43
N ALA A 107 -3.69 4.87 2.52
CA ALA A 107 -3.33 3.50 2.81
C ALA A 107 -4.05 2.97 4.04
N SER A 108 -4.52 1.74 3.98
CA SER A 108 -5.10 1.03 5.11
C SER A 108 -4.26 -0.20 5.45
N TYR A 109 -4.08 -0.46 6.74
CA TYR A 109 -3.23 -1.50 7.30
C TYR A 109 -4.04 -2.54 8.06
N THR A 110 -3.41 -3.65 8.42
CA THR A 110 -3.98 -4.62 9.37
C THR A 110 -4.15 -3.97 10.75
N CYS A 111 -5.19 -4.30 11.48
CA CYS A 111 -5.66 -3.62 12.70
C CYS A 111 -6.05 -2.15 12.46
N THR A 112 -6.09 -1.75 11.22
CA THR A 112 -6.91 -0.69 10.64
C THR A 112 -6.53 0.76 10.79
N PRO A 113 -5.27 1.20 10.95
CA PRO A 113 -5.00 2.60 10.74
C PRO A 113 -5.23 2.98 9.28
N LEU A 114 -5.94 4.09 9.08
CA LEU A 114 -6.04 4.79 7.81
C LEU A 114 -5.01 5.92 7.79
N VAL A 115 -4.13 5.89 6.82
CA VAL A 115 -2.93 6.73 6.80
C VAL A 115 -2.81 7.49 5.49
N LEU A 116 -2.46 8.76 5.57
CA LEU A 116 -2.16 9.62 4.42
C LEU A 116 -0.65 9.79 4.25
N PHE A 117 -0.16 9.54 3.05
CA PHE A 117 1.20 9.87 2.63
C PHE A 117 1.12 10.87 1.47
N PRO A 118 1.77 12.04 1.56
CA PRO A 118 1.83 12.97 0.44
C PRO A 118 2.56 12.34 -0.76
N MET A 119 1.92 12.33 -1.94
CA MET A 119 2.50 11.70 -3.14
C MET A 119 3.81 12.35 -3.60
N ASP A 120 3.99 13.64 -3.35
CA ASP A 120 5.20 14.38 -3.67
C ASP A 120 6.40 14.02 -2.77
N GLU A 121 6.16 13.41 -1.61
CA GLU A 121 7.20 12.90 -0.70
C GLU A 121 7.60 11.45 -1.01
N LEU A 122 6.73 10.69 -1.71
CA LEU A 122 6.98 9.29 -2.09
C LEU A 122 7.94 9.20 -3.29
N GLN A 123 9.21 9.47 -3.03
CA GLN A 123 10.29 9.48 -4.01
C GLN A 123 11.32 8.39 -3.70
N GLY A 124 12.02 7.92 -4.71
CA GLY A 124 13.03 6.87 -4.57
C GLY A 124 14.08 7.18 -3.50
N GLY A 125 14.30 6.24 -2.59
CA GLY A 125 15.25 6.34 -1.49
C GLY A 125 14.78 7.16 -0.28
N LYS A 126 13.55 7.71 -0.29
CA LYS A 126 13.01 8.46 0.86
C LYS A 126 12.38 7.53 1.89
N HIS A 127 12.50 7.93 3.15
CA HIS A 127 11.74 7.40 4.26
C HIS A 127 10.63 8.38 4.61
N VAL A 128 9.37 7.95 4.49
CA VAL A 128 8.21 8.85 4.60
C VAL A 128 7.33 8.44 5.78
N LYS A 129 7.09 9.41 6.66
CA LYS A 129 6.18 9.24 7.79
C LYS A 129 4.76 9.59 7.37
N GLY A 130 3.86 8.62 7.49
CA GLY A 130 2.45 8.82 7.23
C GLY A 130 1.73 9.51 8.38
N ARG A 131 0.67 10.24 8.05
CA ARG A 131 -0.25 10.81 9.03
C ARG A 131 -1.45 9.90 9.19
N THR A 132 -1.57 9.24 10.34
CA THR A 132 -2.76 8.47 10.69
C THR A 132 -3.95 9.41 10.89
N VAL A 133 -5.05 9.18 10.19
CA VAL A 133 -6.24 10.02 10.17
C VAL A 133 -7.49 9.32 10.68
N GLY A 134 -7.43 8.02 10.86
CA GLY A 134 -8.54 7.22 11.38
C GLY A 134 -8.11 5.81 11.71
N GLU A 135 -8.97 5.12 12.45
CA GLU A 135 -8.84 3.70 12.74
C GLU A 135 -10.20 3.03 12.62
N PHE A 136 -10.25 1.86 12.01
CA PHE A 136 -11.50 1.13 11.75
C PHE A 136 -11.83 0.09 12.82
N GLY A 137 -11.04 0.03 13.90
CA GLY A 137 -11.22 -0.88 15.02
C GLY A 137 -10.46 -2.20 14.90
N ALA A 138 -10.06 -2.74 16.05
CA ALA A 138 -9.30 -3.97 16.14
C ALA A 138 -10.06 -5.17 15.51
N GLY A 139 -9.35 -6.03 14.81
CA GLY A 139 -9.89 -7.22 14.16
C GLY A 139 -10.52 -6.99 12.79
N ASN A 140 -10.69 -5.74 12.35
CA ASN A 140 -11.10 -5.44 10.99
C ASN A 140 -9.90 -5.53 10.05
N SER A 141 -10.03 -6.28 8.96
CA SER A 141 -8.97 -6.46 7.98
C SER A 141 -9.43 -5.93 6.64
N PRO A 142 -8.89 -4.81 6.17
CA PRO A 142 -9.25 -4.27 4.87
C PRO A 142 -8.77 -5.21 3.76
N ILE A 143 -9.58 -5.37 2.74
CA ILE A 143 -9.29 -6.20 1.56
C ILE A 143 -9.18 -5.38 0.30
N ASP A 144 -9.90 -4.26 0.22
CA ASP A 144 -9.86 -3.36 -0.93
C ASP A 144 -10.35 -1.97 -0.53
N MET A 145 -10.00 -0.96 -1.34
CA MET A 145 -10.45 0.42 -1.14
C MET A 145 -10.63 1.11 -2.48
N VAL A 146 -11.80 1.69 -2.69
CA VAL A 146 -12.12 2.43 -3.90
C VAL A 146 -12.50 3.87 -3.59
N THR A 147 -12.24 4.75 -4.55
CA THR A 147 -12.67 6.14 -4.50
C THR A 147 -13.91 6.31 -5.37
N ILE A 148 -14.97 6.86 -4.80
CA ILE A 148 -16.22 7.18 -5.50
C ILE A 148 -16.38 8.69 -5.52
N LYS A 149 -16.73 9.25 -6.69
CA LYS A 149 -17.09 10.67 -6.84
C LYS A 149 -18.61 10.80 -6.97
N LYS A 150 -19.19 11.75 -6.23
CA LYS A 150 -20.60 12.15 -6.34
C LYS A 150 -20.68 13.68 -6.36
N GLY A 151 -20.89 14.26 -7.55
CA GLY A 151 -20.74 15.70 -7.74
C GLY A 151 -19.30 16.14 -7.46
N ASP A 152 -19.14 17.13 -6.61
CA ASP A 152 -17.82 17.65 -6.18
C ASP A 152 -17.25 16.90 -4.95
N GLU A 153 -18.02 15.99 -4.37
CA GLU A 153 -17.60 15.20 -3.21
C GLU A 153 -16.86 13.93 -3.65
N GLN A 154 -15.87 13.55 -2.86
CA GLN A 154 -15.09 12.31 -3.02
C GLN A 154 -15.22 11.47 -1.76
N PHE A 155 -15.61 10.22 -1.94
CA PHE A 155 -15.78 9.24 -0.87
C PHE A 155 -14.75 8.13 -1.01
N LEU A 156 -14.13 7.77 0.11
CA LEU A 156 -13.32 6.56 0.23
C LEU A 156 -14.18 5.45 0.79
N VAL A 157 -14.26 4.34 0.07
CA VAL A 157 -15.06 3.18 0.49
C VAL A 157 -14.14 1.98 0.68
N PRO A 158 -13.73 1.70 1.93
CA PRO A 158 -12.97 0.50 2.24
C PRO A 158 -13.89 -0.73 2.32
N GLY A 159 -13.47 -1.82 1.71
CA GLY A 159 -14.06 -3.14 1.87
C GLY A 159 -13.35 -3.94 2.98
N PHE A 160 -14.09 -4.70 3.77
CA PHE A 160 -13.54 -5.53 4.85
C PHE A 160 -13.94 -6.99 4.68
N GLY A 161 -13.01 -7.89 4.91
CA GLY A 161 -13.27 -9.34 4.89
C GLY A 161 -14.12 -9.80 6.07
N ARG A 162 -14.06 -9.09 7.19
CA ARG A 162 -14.92 -9.27 8.37
C ARG A 162 -15.17 -7.91 8.98
N LEU A 163 -16.42 -7.48 8.98
CA LEU A 163 -16.84 -6.29 9.71
C LEU A 163 -17.30 -6.72 11.11
N VAL A 164 -16.59 -6.31 12.13
CA VAL A 164 -17.04 -6.38 13.51
C VAL A 164 -17.58 -5.01 13.86
N ILE A 165 -18.90 -4.89 14.02
CA ILE A 165 -19.54 -3.68 14.53
C ILE A 165 -19.53 -3.80 16.06
N PRO A 166 -18.81 -2.94 16.80
CA PRO A 166 -18.92 -2.92 18.25
C PRO A 166 -20.36 -2.65 18.67
N ALA A 167 -20.85 -3.38 19.64
CA ALA A 167 -22.16 -3.15 20.25
C ALA A 167 -22.17 -1.86 21.08
#